data_23eec9095b26afa3464caa1cdf207a56
#
_entry.id   23eec9095b26afa3464caa1cdf207a56
#
_cell.length_a   1.000
_cell.length_b   1.000
_cell.length_c   1.000
_cell.angle_alpha   90.00
_cell.angle_beta   90.00
_cell.angle_gamma   90.00
#
_symmetry.space_group_name_H-M   'P 1'
#
loop_
_entity.id
_entity.type
_entity.pdbx_description
1 polymer ?
#
loop_
_entity_poly.entity_id
_entity_poly.type
_entity_poly.pdbx_seq_one_letter_code
_entity_poly.pdbx_strand_id
1 'polypeptide(L)'
;MATFRIMTYNVHGCRGADGRVDPERIVDVIADGAPDIVALQDLDPAGDGQQLELLARRLGMRACGDSNAPDKAFLSYYPISGLRSYDLGDGQCLRGDADIGHKRLHLFNLHLATAHLQRRRQITRLLGPDLLASNSLGCPCLVLGDFGDFWWGSGNFDLAMLLRKVRRPLWAGTYPARLPLAARDRAYLLGAVRVLEATVLHTPQARLASSHLPLVLTIQVVDPRRFLRVENLKPGRMEIAPG
;
A
#
# COMPACT_ATOMS: atom_id res chain seq x y z
N MET A 1 13.78 8.76 -14.58
CA MET A 1 13.26 8.35 -13.26
C MET A 1 12.27 7.22 -13.51
N ALA A 2 12.42 6.08 -12.81
CA ALA A 2 11.50 4.94 -12.99
C ALA A 2 10.20 5.22 -12.22
N THR A 3 9.07 4.92 -12.86
CA THR A 3 7.74 4.88 -12.28
C THR A 3 7.34 3.43 -12.08
N PHE A 4 6.56 3.14 -11.03
CA PHE A 4 5.99 1.82 -10.79
C PHE A 4 4.59 1.94 -10.27
N ARG A 5 3.82 0.88 -10.48
CA ARG A 5 2.43 0.79 -10.09
C ARG A 5 2.31 -0.11 -8.86
N ILE A 6 1.69 0.43 -7.82
CA ILE A 6 1.40 -0.34 -6.60
C ILE A 6 -0.10 -0.37 -6.41
N MET A 7 -0.64 -1.57 -6.19
CA MET A 7 -2.04 -1.79 -5.88
C MET A 7 -2.21 -2.15 -4.41
N THR A 8 -3.24 -1.64 -3.75
CA THR A 8 -3.76 -2.21 -2.51
C THR A 8 -5.14 -2.79 -2.77
N TYR A 9 -5.38 -4.00 -2.30
CA TYR A 9 -6.62 -4.71 -2.54
C TYR A 9 -7.01 -5.61 -1.36
N ASN A 10 -8.10 -5.26 -0.70
CA ASN A 10 -8.76 -6.15 0.24
C ASN A 10 -9.57 -7.18 -0.58
N VAL A 11 -9.14 -8.46 -0.54
CA VAL A 11 -9.71 -9.52 -1.38
C VAL A 11 -10.85 -10.28 -0.72
N HIS A 12 -11.15 -10.02 0.56
CA HIS A 12 -12.26 -10.63 1.30
C HIS A 12 -12.30 -12.17 1.19
N GLY A 13 -11.18 -12.84 1.40
CA GLY A 13 -11.05 -14.28 1.23
C GLY A 13 -11.35 -14.75 -0.19
N CYS A 14 -11.11 -13.91 -1.21
CA CYS A 14 -11.52 -14.13 -2.61
C CYS A 14 -13.03 -14.35 -2.78
N ARG A 15 -13.84 -13.87 -1.83
CA ARG A 15 -15.30 -13.99 -1.86
C ARG A 15 -15.91 -12.80 -2.58
N GLY A 16 -16.52 -13.10 -3.70
CA GLY A 16 -17.20 -12.13 -4.53
C GLY A 16 -18.48 -11.57 -3.90
N ALA A 17 -19.02 -10.52 -4.51
CA ALA A 17 -20.27 -9.89 -4.13
C ALA A 17 -21.49 -10.81 -4.30
N ASP A 18 -21.35 -11.93 -5.00
CA ASP A 18 -22.33 -13.01 -5.17
C ASP A 18 -22.18 -14.14 -4.10
N GLY A 19 -21.25 -13.99 -3.16
CA GLY A 19 -20.95 -14.95 -2.10
C GLY A 19 -20.05 -16.11 -2.53
N ARG A 20 -19.68 -16.22 -3.80
CA ARG A 20 -18.80 -17.30 -4.30
C ARG A 20 -17.35 -16.98 -4.01
N VAL A 21 -16.59 -17.97 -3.57
CA VAL A 21 -15.14 -17.88 -3.44
C VAL A 21 -14.52 -18.25 -4.79
N ASP A 22 -13.85 -17.30 -5.42
CA ASP A 22 -13.27 -17.45 -6.75
C ASP A 22 -12.01 -16.61 -6.89
N PRO A 23 -10.83 -17.18 -6.59
CA PRO A 23 -9.55 -16.48 -6.71
C PRO A 23 -9.22 -16.05 -8.13
N GLU A 24 -9.72 -16.72 -9.19
CA GLU A 24 -9.44 -16.35 -10.58
C GLU A 24 -10.01 -14.96 -10.89
N ARG A 25 -11.12 -14.56 -10.32
CA ARG A 25 -11.65 -13.19 -10.45
C ARG A 25 -10.71 -12.16 -9.88
N ILE A 26 -10.02 -12.48 -8.79
CA ILE A 26 -9.00 -11.59 -8.20
C ILE A 26 -7.80 -11.48 -9.12
N VAL A 27 -7.38 -12.62 -9.73
CA VAL A 27 -6.32 -12.63 -10.76
C VAL A 27 -6.66 -11.68 -11.91
N ASP A 28 -7.87 -11.79 -12.47
CA ASP A 28 -8.31 -10.95 -13.60
C ASP A 28 -8.28 -9.46 -13.25
N VAL A 29 -8.75 -9.10 -12.05
CA VAL A 29 -8.77 -7.70 -11.57
C VAL A 29 -7.35 -7.17 -11.35
N ILE A 30 -6.45 -7.97 -10.79
CA ILE A 30 -5.06 -7.58 -10.59
C ILE A 30 -4.36 -7.40 -11.94
N ALA A 31 -4.57 -8.34 -12.87
CA ALA A 31 -4.02 -8.29 -14.23
C ALA A 31 -4.48 -7.04 -14.99
N ASP A 32 -5.78 -6.71 -14.91
CA ASP A 32 -6.35 -5.49 -15.51
C ASP A 32 -5.71 -4.21 -14.95
N GLY A 33 -5.44 -4.18 -13.65
CA GLY A 33 -4.73 -3.09 -12.98
C GLY A 33 -3.24 -3.00 -13.34
N ALA A 34 -2.64 -4.06 -13.87
CA ALA A 34 -1.23 -4.19 -14.24
C ALA A 34 -0.25 -3.58 -13.20
N PRO A 35 -0.31 -3.94 -11.90
CA PRO A 35 0.60 -3.44 -10.89
C PRO A 35 1.94 -4.18 -10.92
N ASP A 36 2.99 -3.48 -10.50
CA ASP A 36 4.30 -4.09 -10.24
C ASP A 36 4.37 -4.76 -8.87
N ILE A 37 3.60 -4.21 -7.90
CA ILE A 37 3.49 -4.70 -6.54
C ILE A 37 2.02 -4.63 -6.10
N VAL A 38 1.53 -5.68 -5.45
CA VAL A 38 0.18 -5.72 -4.85
C VAL A 38 0.31 -5.95 -3.35
N ALA A 39 -0.32 -5.12 -2.54
CA ALA A 39 -0.56 -5.38 -1.14
C ALA A 39 -1.96 -5.95 -0.97
N LEU A 40 -2.03 -7.21 -0.56
CA LEU A 40 -3.27 -7.95 -0.34
C LEU A 40 -3.65 -7.91 1.14
N GLN A 41 -4.93 -7.73 1.43
CA GLN A 41 -5.52 -7.83 2.75
C GLN A 41 -6.69 -8.82 2.72
N ASP A 42 -6.99 -9.36 3.89
CA ASP A 42 -8.12 -10.26 4.12
C ASP A 42 -8.06 -11.53 3.24
N LEU A 43 -6.85 -12.10 3.12
CA LEU A 43 -6.65 -13.44 2.61
C LEU A 43 -7.26 -14.45 3.59
N ASP A 44 -7.71 -15.61 3.11
CA ASP A 44 -8.25 -16.65 3.97
C ASP A 44 -7.12 -17.32 4.78
N PRO A 45 -7.05 -17.11 6.10
CA PRO A 45 -6.00 -17.70 6.93
C PRO A 45 -6.20 -19.22 7.12
N ALA A 46 -7.44 -19.74 6.92
CA ALA A 46 -7.73 -21.17 7.02
C ALA A 46 -7.32 -21.95 5.76
N GLY A 47 -7.04 -21.27 4.67
CA GLY A 47 -6.68 -21.86 3.38
C GLY A 47 -5.22 -22.26 3.23
N ASP A 48 -4.43 -22.34 4.30
CA ASP A 48 -3.01 -22.74 4.30
C ASP A 48 -2.15 -22.05 3.21
N GLY A 49 -2.47 -20.79 2.88
CA GLY A 49 -1.76 -20.03 1.86
C GLY A 49 -2.13 -20.38 0.41
N GLN A 50 -3.02 -21.32 0.16
CA GLN A 50 -3.39 -21.76 -1.19
C GLN A 50 -3.88 -20.62 -2.08
N GLN A 51 -4.66 -19.68 -1.53
CA GLN A 51 -5.10 -18.49 -2.28
C GLN A 51 -3.93 -17.67 -2.74
N LEU A 52 -2.99 -17.36 -1.84
CA LEU A 52 -1.81 -16.57 -2.16
C LEU A 52 -0.93 -17.24 -3.21
N GLU A 53 -0.70 -18.56 -3.07
CA GLU A 53 0.10 -19.32 -4.04
C GLU A 53 -0.55 -19.36 -5.43
N LEU A 54 -1.88 -19.53 -5.47
CA LEU A 54 -2.63 -19.51 -6.73
C LEU A 54 -2.50 -18.15 -7.41
N LEU A 55 -2.75 -17.05 -6.68
CA LEU A 55 -2.63 -15.70 -7.21
C LEU A 55 -1.20 -15.43 -7.73
N ALA A 56 -0.18 -15.80 -6.95
CA ALA A 56 1.22 -15.62 -7.33
C ALA A 56 1.57 -16.37 -8.62
N ARG A 57 1.19 -17.65 -8.70
CA ARG A 57 1.44 -18.50 -9.86
C ARG A 57 0.73 -18.00 -11.11
N ARG A 58 -0.53 -17.61 -11.00
CA ARG A 58 -1.34 -17.15 -12.14
C ARG A 58 -0.84 -15.82 -12.69
N LEU A 59 -0.37 -14.92 -11.81
CA LEU A 59 0.14 -13.61 -12.18
C LEU A 59 1.64 -13.61 -12.52
N GLY A 60 2.35 -14.72 -12.27
CA GLY A 60 3.80 -14.77 -12.43
C GLY A 60 4.56 -13.87 -11.45
N MET A 61 3.95 -13.50 -10.33
CA MET A 61 4.52 -12.66 -9.28
C MET A 61 5.07 -13.51 -8.14
N ARG A 62 6.00 -12.95 -7.36
CA ARG A 62 6.50 -13.59 -6.14
C ARG A 62 5.54 -13.30 -4.99
N ALA A 63 5.16 -14.34 -4.26
CA ALA A 63 4.42 -14.20 -3.01
C ALA A 63 5.38 -13.88 -1.86
N CYS A 64 5.04 -12.88 -1.06
CA CYS A 64 5.82 -12.41 0.08
C CYS A 64 4.87 -12.22 1.27
N GLY A 65 4.80 -13.18 2.15
CA GLY A 65 3.94 -13.20 3.34
C GLY A 65 4.72 -13.53 4.62
N ASP A 66 4.07 -13.38 5.77
CA ASP A 66 4.59 -13.72 7.09
C ASP A 66 3.54 -14.57 7.81
N SER A 67 3.94 -15.71 8.37
CA SER A 67 3.05 -16.61 9.11
C SER A 67 2.35 -15.96 10.30
N ASN A 68 2.93 -14.90 10.85
CA ASN A 68 2.30 -14.12 11.94
C ASN A 68 1.24 -13.12 11.43
N ALA A 69 1.12 -12.92 10.11
CA ALA A 69 0.08 -12.11 9.48
C ALA A 69 -0.50 -12.83 8.26
N PRO A 70 -1.14 -14.00 8.44
CA PRO A 70 -1.53 -14.89 7.34
C PRO A 70 -2.62 -14.30 6.44
N ASP A 71 -3.36 -13.31 6.93
CA ASP A 71 -4.38 -12.58 6.19
C ASP A 71 -3.81 -11.45 5.30
N LYS A 72 -2.48 -11.26 5.30
CA LYS A 72 -1.80 -10.20 4.54
C LYS A 72 -0.60 -10.74 3.78
N ALA A 73 -0.41 -10.23 2.57
CA ALA A 73 0.77 -10.55 1.77
C ALA A 73 1.08 -9.42 0.77
N PHE A 74 2.27 -9.52 0.16
CA PHE A 74 2.58 -8.82 -1.07
C PHE A 74 2.75 -9.81 -2.20
N LEU A 75 2.28 -9.42 -3.40
CA LEU A 75 2.70 -10.00 -4.67
C LEU A 75 3.59 -9.00 -5.38
N SER A 76 4.72 -9.44 -5.94
CA SER A 76 5.67 -8.50 -6.51
C SER A 76 6.52 -9.09 -7.63
N TYR A 77 6.78 -8.30 -8.66
CA TYR A 77 7.82 -8.56 -9.65
C TYR A 77 9.21 -8.14 -9.15
N TYR A 78 9.27 -7.24 -8.16
CA TYR A 78 10.51 -6.79 -7.55
C TYR A 78 10.85 -7.61 -6.29
N PRO A 79 12.12 -7.73 -5.91
CA PRO A 79 12.50 -8.32 -4.64
C PRO A 79 11.90 -7.53 -3.47
N ILE A 80 11.25 -8.22 -2.55
CA ILE A 80 10.84 -7.68 -1.26
C ILE A 80 11.64 -8.42 -0.18
N SER A 81 12.37 -7.66 0.61
CA SER A 81 13.20 -8.14 1.71
C SER A 81 12.67 -7.62 3.05
N GLY A 82 13.24 -8.09 4.16
CA GLY A 82 12.93 -7.56 5.49
C GLY A 82 11.44 -7.71 5.88
N LEU A 83 10.77 -8.75 5.38
CA LEU A 83 9.38 -9.05 5.75
C LEU A 83 9.27 -9.27 7.24
N ARG A 84 8.38 -8.52 7.86
CA ARG A 84 8.09 -8.60 9.29
C ARG A 84 6.68 -8.14 9.59
N SER A 85 5.98 -8.91 10.41
CA SER A 85 4.71 -8.51 10.99
C SER A 85 4.91 -7.78 12.32
N TYR A 86 4.05 -6.81 12.57
CA TYR A 86 4.01 -6.03 13.80
C TYR A 86 2.61 -6.08 14.38
N ASP A 87 2.53 -6.41 15.67
CA ASP A 87 1.26 -6.43 16.40
C ASP A 87 0.75 -5.00 16.62
N LEU A 88 -0.47 -4.73 16.14
CA LEU A 88 -1.18 -3.47 16.38
C LEU A 88 -2.20 -3.58 17.54
N GLY A 89 -2.27 -4.73 18.22
CA GLY A 89 -3.20 -5.07 19.30
C GLY A 89 -4.32 -5.97 18.83
N ASP A 90 -5.24 -5.46 18.03
CA ASP A 90 -6.35 -6.23 17.45
C ASP A 90 -6.13 -6.36 15.92
N GLY A 91 -4.97 -6.83 15.51
CA GLY A 91 -4.57 -6.98 14.11
C GLY A 91 -3.09 -6.68 13.91
N GLN A 92 -2.63 -6.84 12.69
CA GLN A 92 -1.21 -6.78 12.36
C GLN A 92 -0.95 -5.82 11.20
N CYS A 93 0.28 -5.31 11.17
CA CYS A 93 0.86 -4.62 10.03
C CYS A 93 1.94 -5.52 9.43
N LEU A 94 1.85 -5.82 8.14
CA LEU A 94 2.93 -6.48 7.42
C LEU A 94 3.83 -5.42 6.78
N ARG A 95 5.10 -5.39 7.18
CA ARG A 95 6.12 -4.55 6.56
C ARG A 95 6.96 -5.38 5.60
N GLY A 96 7.35 -4.78 4.47
CA GLY A 96 8.34 -5.30 3.55
C GLY A 96 9.11 -4.16 2.91
N ASP A 97 10.35 -4.40 2.54
CA ASP A 97 11.24 -3.45 1.91
C ASP A 97 11.39 -3.81 0.43
N ALA A 98 10.73 -3.06 -0.46
CA ALA A 98 10.81 -3.26 -1.90
C ALA A 98 12.06 -2.62 -2.47
N ASP A 99 12.91 -3.41 -3.14
CA ASP A 99 14.09 -2.94 -3.84
C ASP A 99 13.74 -2.68 -5.32
N ILE A 100 13.59 -1.40 -5.67
CA ILE A 100 13.13 -0.96 -6.97
C ILE A 100 14.29 -0.25 -7.70
N GLY A 101 15.05 -1.03 -8.46
CA GLY A 101 16.29 -0.58 -9.08
C GLY A 101 17.35 -0.25 -8.00
N HIS A 102 17.77 1.00 -7.94
CA HIS A 102 18.75 1.43 -6.91
C HIS A 102 18.09 2.14 -5.70
N LYS A 103 16.78 1.98 -5.53
CA LYS A 103 16.01 2.65 -4.50
C LYS A 103 15.24 1.64 -3.69
N ARG A 104 15.18 1.88 -2.38
CA ARG A 104 14.38 1.10 -1.45
C ARG A 104 13.16 1.89 -1.03
N LEU A 105 12.01 1.19 -0.98
CA LEU A 105 10.75 1.70 -0.50
C LEU A 105 10.24 0.80 0.61
N HIS A 106 10.00 1.35 1.80
CA HIS A 106 9.34 0.63 2.88
C HIS A 106 7.84 0.58 2.62
N LEU A 107 7.28 -0.61 2.55
CA LEU A 107 5.85 -0.87 2.36
C LEU A 107 5.26 -1.32 3.69
N PHE A 108 4.13 -0.74 4.07
CA PHE A 108 3.35 -1.11 5.25
C PHE A 108 1.94 -1.47 4.79
N ASN A 109 1.60 -2.75 4.90
CA ASN A 109 0.31 -3.31 4.51
C ASN A 109 -0.58 -3.48 5.74
N LEU A 110 -1.76 -2.84 5.73
CA LEU A 110 -2.66 -2.72 6.87
C LEU A 110 -4.06 -3.24 6.56
N HIS A 111 -4.70 -3.79 7.59
CA HIS A 111 -6.15 -3.94 7.68
C HIS A 111 -6.57 -3.50 9.08
N LEU A 112 -7.14 -2.30 9.21
CA LEU A 112 -7.52 -1.72 10.49
C LEU A 112 -8.98 -2.06 10.84
N ALA A 113 -9.24 -2.15 12.14
CA ALA A 113 -10.55 -2.44 12.67
C ALA A 113 -11.60 -1.38 12.29
N THR A 114 -12.83 -1.82 12.05
CA THR A 114 -13.98 -0.93 11.83
C THR A 114 -14.41 -0.20 13.10
N ALA A 115 -14.22 -0.84 14.27
CA ALA A 115 -14.52 -0.26 15.57
C ALA A 115 -13.57 0.91 15.87
N HIS A 116 -14.12 2.08 16.16
CA HIS A 116 -13.36 3.33 16.33
C HIS A 116 -12.25 3.25 17.39
N LEU A 117 -12.56 2.70 18.59
CA LEU A 117 -11.56 2.62 19.66
C LEU A 117 -10.41 1.66 19.35
N GLN A 118 -10.72 0.51 18.75
CA GLN A 118 -9.70 -0.45 18.31
C GLN A 118 -8.81 0.17 17.24
N ARG A 119 -9.41 0.77 16.20
CA ARG A 119 -8.68 1.46 15.13
C ARG A 119 -7.79 2.56 15.65
N ARG A 120 -8.25 3.38 16.63
CA ARG A 120 -7.43 4.42 17.24
C ARG A 120 -6.21 3.85 17.95
N ARG A 121 -6.36 2.75 18.70
CA ARG A 121 -5.23 2.04 19.34
C ARG A 121 -4.24 1.50 18.30
N GLN A 122 -4.75 0.90 17.23
CA GLN A 122 -3.92 0.40 16.12
C GLN A 122 -3.12 1.52 15.46
N ILE A 123 -3.75 2.68 15.20
CA ILE A 123 -3.07 3.85 14.63
C ILE A 123 -2.01 4.38 15.59
N THR A 124 -2.27 4.46 16.88
CA THR A 124 -1.28 4.90 17.87
C THR A 124 -0.05 3.99 17.85
N ARG A 125 -0.22 2.67 17.79
CA ARG A 125 0.90 1.71 17.68
C ARG A 125 1.63 1.85 16.35
N LEU A 126 0.91 2.00 15.25
CA LEU A 126 1.50 2.22 13.91
C LEU A 126 2.40 3.46 13.87
N LEU A 127 1.99 4.53 14.55
CA LEU A 127 2.77 5.78 14.66
C LEU A 127 3.89 5.69 15.72
N GLY A 128 4.00 4.59 16.43
CA GLY A 128 4.98 4.37 17.50
C GLY A 128 6.42 4.19 17.02
N PRO A 129 7.37 4.16 17.98
CA PRO A 129 8.82 4.09 17.71
C PRO A 129 9.25 2.78 17.03
N ASP A 130 8.47 1.71 17.18
CA ASP A 130 8.78 0.40 16.58
C ASP A 130 8.42 0.35 15.07
N LEU A 131 7.59 1.29 14.59
CA LEU A 131 7.09 1.36 13.23
C LEU A 131 7.44 2.70 12.56
N LEU A 132 6.45 3.58 12.37
CA LEU A 132 6.64 4.78 11.54
C LEU A 132 7.49 5.89 12.19
N ALA A 133 7.56 5.95 13.52
CA ALA A 133 8.48 6.85 14.22
C ALA A 133 9.87 6.24 14.45
N SER A 134 10.17 5.08 13.86
CA SER A 134 11.46 4.44 14.02
C SER A 134 12.57 5.22 13.31
N ASN A 135 13.65 5.50 14.04
CA ASN A 135 14.86 6.11 13.48
C ASN A 135 15.57 5.24 12.43
N SER A 136 15.20 3.95 12.35
CA SER A 136 15.75 3.01 11.35
C SER A 136 15.13 3.17 9.96
N LEU A 137 14.06 3.95 9.81
CA LEU A 137 13.43 4.23 8.54
C LEU A 137 14.22 5.26 7.73
N GLY A 138 15.33 4.84 7.16
CA GLY A 138 16.20 5.69 6.33
C GLY A 138 15.69 5.91 4.89
N CYS A 139 14.63 5.23 4.49
CA CYS A 139 14.06 5.26 3.14
C CYS A 139 12.62 5.77 3.15
N PRO A 140 12.11 6.21 1.98
CA PRO A 140 10.71 6.59 1.85
C PRO A 140 9.78 5.44 2.22
N CYS A 141 8.60 5.77 2.79
CA CYS A 141 7.59 4.80 3.20
C CYS A 141 6.27 5.01 2.46
N LEU A 142 5.61 3.92 2.14
CA LEU A 142 4.23 3.87 1.66
C LEU A 142 3.41 2.98 2.60
N VAL A 143 2.44 3.59 3.25
CA VAL A 143 1.47 2.92 4.12
C VAL A 143 0.17 2.78 3.34
N LEU A 144 -0.30 1.55 3.15
CA LEU A 144 -1.48 1.27 2.32
C LEU A 144 -2.30 0.11 2.88
N GLY A 145 -3.56 0.03 2.51
CA GLY A 145 -4.47 -1.02 2.95
C GLY A 145 -5.89 -0.54 3.20
N ASP A 146 -6.67 -1.37 3.90
CA ASP A 146 -8.00 -1.05 4.39
C ASP A 146 -7.89 -0.36 5.77
N PHE A 147 -8.37 0.88 5.84
CA PHE A 147 -8.34 1.68 7.08
C PHE A 147 -9.62 1.54 7.92
N GLY A 148 -10.54 0.65 7.57
CA GLY A 148 -11.72 0.29 8.36
C GLY A 148 -12.74 1.41 8.58
N ASP A 149 -12.61 2.56 7.93
CA ASP A 149 -13.34 3.78 8.21
C ASP A 149 -14.33 4.14 7.10
N PHE A 150 -15.58 4.42 7.47
CA PHE A 150 -16.63 4.76 6.50
C PHE A 150 -16.56 6.21 6.04
N TRP A 151 -16.27 7.12 6.97
CA TRP A 151 -16.27 8.56 6.75
C TRP A 151 -15.06 9.19 7.41
N TRP A 152 -15.00 10.48 7.46
CA TRP A 152 -13.96 11.33 8.04
C TRP A 152 -13.67 11.04 9.53
N GLY A 153 -13.36 9.78 9.86
CA GLY A 153 -13.15 9.34 11.22
C GLY A 153 -11.96 10.06 11.86
N SER A 154 -12.17 10.57 13.08
CA SER A 154 -11.16 11.26 13.90
C SER A 154 -9.88 10.44 14.10
N GLY A 155 -9.96 9.10 14.03
CA GLY A 155 -8.79 8.22 14.15
C GLY A 155 -7.78 8.34 13.02
N ASN A 156 -8.19 8.81 11.83
CA ASN A 156 -7.27 9.01 10.70
C ASN A 156 -6.65 10.42 10.68
N PHE A 157 -7.07 11.30 11.59
CA PHE A 157 -6.50 12.63 11.70
C PHE A 157 -5.05 12.57 12.15
N ASP A 158 -4.73 11.71 13.12
CA ASP A 158 -3.37 11.52 13.63
C ASP A 158 -2.41 11.05 12.52
N LEU A 159 -2.88 10.16 11.63
CA LEU A 159 -2.11 9.76 10.44
C LEU A 159 -1.84 10.92 9.50
N ALA A 160 -2.85 11.78 9.27
CA ALA A 160 -2.72 12.94 8.38
C ALA A 160 -1.78 14.03 8.92
N MET A 161 -1.54 14.05 10.23
CA MET A 161 -0.58 14.96 10.86
C MET A 161 0.88 14.57 10.54
N LEU A 162 1.18 13.28 10.46
CA LEU A 162 2.55 12.76 10.26
C LEU A 162 2.81 12.28 8.83
N LEU A 163 1.77 11.84 8.13
CA LEU A 163 1.87 11.25 6.81
C LEU A 163 1.10 12.09 5.79
N ARG A 164 1.65 12.20 4.60
CA ARG A 164 0.97 12.82 3.47
C ARG A 164 -0.02 11.85 2.85
N LYS A 165 -1.33 12.10 3.02
CA LYS A 165 -2.39 11.31 2.40
C LYS A 165 -2.33 11.41 0.88
N VAL A 166 -2.43 10.29 0.18
CA VAL A 166 -2.61 10.27 -1.27
C VAL A 166 -3.99 10.81 -1.62
N ARG A 167 -4.00 11.86 -2.45
CA ARG A 167 -5.23 12.49 -2.92
C ARG A 167 -5.81 11.67 -4.07
N ARG A 168 -7.12 11.52 -4.09
CA ARG A 168 -7.91 10.94 -5.17
C ARG A 168 -9.21 11.72 -5.32
N PRO A 169 -9.95 11.61 -6.43
CA PRO A 169 -11.25 12.22 -6.58
C PRO A 169 -12.19 11.85 -5.43
N LEU A 170 -13.02 12.79 -4.98
CA LEU A 170 -13.94 12.59 -3.83
C LEU A 170 -14.93 11.45 -4.05
N TRP A 171 -15.33 11.22 -5.31
CA TRP A 171 -16.25 10.13 -5.71
C TRP A 171 -15.56 8.76 -5.89
N ALA A 172 -14.26 8.68 -5.70
CA ALA A 172 -13.52 7.42 -5.81
C ALA A 172 -13.60 6.60 -4.50
N GLY A 173 -14.81 6.18 -4.15
CA GLY A 173 -15.05 5.21 -3.09
C GLY A 173 -14.49 3.84 -3.45
N THR A 174 -14.21 3.00 -2.43
CA THR A 174 -13.72 1.63 -2.62
C THR A 174 -14.64 0.58 -1.99
N TYR A 175 -15.55 0.98 -1.10
CA TYR A 175 -16.44 0.08 -0.36
C TYR A 175 -17.86 0.65 -0.22
N PRO A 176 -18.90 -0.19 -0.29
CA PRO A 176 -18.88 -1.55 -0.83
C PRO A 176 -18.71 -1.53 -2.36
N ALA A 177 -18.06 -2.54 -2.93
CA ALA A 177 -17.67 -2.54 -4.36
C ALA A 177 -18.83 -2.32 -5.34
N ARG A 178 -20.03 -2.80 -5.01
CA ARG A 178 -21.24 -2.61 -5.86
C ARG A 178 -21.70 -1.16 -5.91
N LEU A 179 -21.64 -0.45 -4.77
CA LEU A 179 -22.00 0.97 -4.63
C LEU A 179 -20.95 1.65 -3.76
N PRO A 180 -19.81 2.08 -4.33
CA PRO A 180 -18.66 2.52 -3.57
C PRO A 180 -18.87 3.91 -2.97
N LEU A 181 -19.40 3.95 -1.75
CA LEU A 181 -19.69 5.16 -1.00
C LEU A 181 -18.55 5.57 -0.06
N ALA A 182 -17.83 4.58 0.49
CA ALA A 182 -16.77 4.83 1.45
C ALA A 182 -15.37 4.64 0.84
N ALA A 183 -14.46 5.53 1.18
CA ALA A 183 -13.06 5.48 0.78
C ALA A 183 -12.24 4.73 1.84
N ARG A 184 -12.48 3.43 2.03
CA ARG A 184 -11.83 2.60 3.05
C ARG A 184 -10.39 2.28 2.71
N ASP A 185 -10.13 1.90 1.45
CA ASP A 185 -8.79 1.58 0.98
C ASP A 185 -8.03 2.87 0.68
N ARG A 186 -6.89 3.07 1.34
CA ARG A 186 -6.15 4.34 1.32
C ARG A 186 -4.65 4.09 1.23
N ALA A 187 -3.94 5.18 0.93
CA ALA A 187 -2.49 5.20 0.97
C ALA A 187 -1.99 6.52 1.59
N TYR A 188 -0.89 6.41 2.32
CA TYR A 188 -0.19 7.52 2.95
C TYR A 188 1.31 7.41 2.67
N LEU A 189 1.97 8.54 2.59
CA LEU A 189 3.37 8.67 2.21
C LEU A 189 4.18 9.32 3.33
N LEU A 190 5.39 8.81 3.54
CA LEU A 190 6.41 9.44 4.36
C LEU A 190 7.71 9.53 3.54
N GLY A 191 8.35 10.71 3.57
CA GLY A 191 9.61 10.92 2.84
C GLY A 191 9.43 11.22 1.35
N ALA A 192 10.48 10.99 0.57
CA ALA A 192 10.61 11.45 -0.82
C ALA A 192 9.94 10.49 -1.83
N VAL A 193 8.63 10.37 -1.74
CA VAL A 193 7.77 9.66 -2.71
C VAL A 193 6.82 10.64 -3.36
N ARG A 194 6.69 10.57 -4.68
CA ARG A 194 5.70 11.31 -5.45
C ARG A 194 4.68 10.35 -6.04
N VAL A 195 3.40 10.61 -5.81
CA VAL A 195 2.31 9.94 -6.52
C VAL A 195 1.99 10.77 -7.75
N LEU A 196 2.03 10.14 -8.89
CA LEU A 196 1.69 10.74 -10.18
C LEU A 196 0.20 10.57 -10.44
N GLU A 197 -0.34 9.40 -10.09
CA GLU A 197 -1.74 9.06 -10.29
C GLU A 197 -2.24 8.14 -9.17
N ALA A 198 -3.53 8.24 -8.84
CA ALA A 198 -4.23 7.36 -7.90
C ALA A 198 -5.62 7.06 -8.45
N THR A 199 -5.85 5.81 -8.84
CA THR A 199 -7.07 5.37 -9.54
C THR A 199 -7.70 4.18 -8.82
N VAL A 200 -9.02 4.20 -8.63
CA VAL A 200 -9.81 3.05 -8.17
C VAL A 200 -10.35 2.32 -9.40
N LEU A 201 -10.16 1.01 -9.47
CA LEU A 201 -10.68 0.21 -10.58
C LEU A 201 -12.17 -0.07 -10.38
N HIS A 202 -12.99 0.55 -11.22
CA HIS A 202 -14.46 0.45 -11.18
C HIS A 202 -15.03 -0.51 -12.24
N THR A 203 -14.24 -1.48 -12.71
CA THR A 203 -14.70 -2.43 -13.74
C THR A 203 -15.82 -3.33 -13.21
N PRO A 204 -16.69 -3.87 -14.07
CA PRO A 204 -17.70 -4.84 -13.65
C PRO A 204 -17.10 -6.06 -12.94
N GLN A 205 -15.94 -6.52 -13.39
CA GLN A 205 -15.18 -7.61 -12.80
C GLN A 205 -14.74 -7.27 -11.37
N ALA A 206 -14.15 -6.08 -11.16
CA ALA A 206 -13.73 -5.63 -9.84
C ALA A 206 -14.91 -5.53 -8.86
N ARG A 207 -16.08 -5.07 -9.32
CA ARG A 207 -17.30 -4.98 -8.50
C ARG A 207 -17.85 -6.37 -8.09
N LEU A 208 -17.54 -7.40 -8.85
CA LEU A 208 -17.98 -8.75 -8.58
C LEU A 208 -16.96 -9.54 -7.76
N ALA A 209 -15.66 -9.29 -7.92
CA ALA A 209 -14.58 -10.11 -7.41
C ALA A 209 -14.39 -10.02 -5.88
N SER A 210 -14.65 -8.86 -5.27
CA SER A 210 -14.55 -8.63 -3.83
C SER A 210 -15.61 -7.67 -3.34
N SER A 211 -15.74 -7.52 -2.01
CA SER A 211 -16.51 -6.44 -1.39
C SER A 211 -15.84 -5.08 -1.49
N HIS A 212 -14.55 -5.04 -1.81
CA HIS A 212 -13.74 -3.83 -2.01
C HIS A 212 -13.31 -3.66 -3.46
N LEU A 213 -13.08 -2.42 -3.87
CA LEU A 213 -12.44 -2.08 -5.14
C LEU A 213 -10.96 -1.77 -4.91
N PRO A 214 -10.06 -2.27 -5.79
CA PRO A 214 -8.64 -2.02 -5.63
C PRO A 214 -8.28 -0.56 -5.92
N LEU A 215 -7.32 -0.04 -5.16
CA LEU A 215 -6.70 1.26 -5.38
C LEU A 215 -5.32 1.06 -6.01
N VAL A 216 -5.10 1.62 -7.18
CA VAL A 216 -3.84 1.59 -7.92
C VAL A 216 -3.17 2.95 -7.85
N LEU A 217 -1.89 2.95 -7.53
CA LEU A 217 -1.05 4.13 -7.44
C LEU A 217 0.08 4.03 -8.46
N THR A 218 0.26 5.05 -9.27
CA THR A 218 1.49 5.25 -10.05
C THR A 218 2.41 6.15 -9.24
N ILE A 219 3.54 5.61 -8.80
CA ILE A 219 4.46 6.31 -7.91
C ILE A 219 5.86 6.47 -8.51
N GLN A 220 6.57 7.46 -8.00
CA GLN A 220 7.96 7.73 -8.29
C GLN A 220 8.72 7.98 -7.00
N VAL A 221 9.77 7.21 -6.74
CA VAL A 221 10.69 7.49 -5.64
C VAL A 221 11.66 8.56 -6.08
N VAL A 222 11.64 9.68 -5.39
CA VAL A 222 12.52 10.83 -5.66
C VAL A 222 13.75 10.68 -4.80
N ASP A 223 14.95 10.81 -5.41
CA ASP A 223 16.18 10.92 -4.67
C ASP A 223 16.48 12.41 -4.46
N PRO A 224 16.29 12.95 -3.25
CA PRO A 224 16.54 14.37 -3.00
C PRO A 224 17.99 14.77 -3.25
N ARG A 225 18.94 13.83 -3.14
CA ARG A 225 20.37 14.10 -3.37
C ARG A 225 20.69 14.40 -4.84
N ARG A 226 19.90 13.89 -5.79
CA ARG A 226 20.07 14.22 -7.22
C ARG A 226 19.69 15.66 -7.55
N PHE A 227 18.68 16.21 -6.89
CA PHE A 227 18.27 17.60 -7.10
C PHE A 227 19.33 18.59 -6.58
N LEU A 228 19.92 18.31 -5.42
CA LEU A 228 20.99 19.12 -4.85
C LEU A 228 22.28 19.09 -5.69
N ARG A 229 22.53 18.00 -6.42
CA ARG A 229 23.71 17.89 -7.29
C ARG A 229 23.59 18.61 -8.63
N VAL A 230 22.38 18.76 -9.17
CA VAL A 230 22.16 19.34 -10.50
C VAL A 230 21.99 20.85 -10.44
N GLU A 231 21.42 21.39 -9.36
CA GLU A 231 21.21 22.83 -9.22
C GLU A 231 22.44 23.61 -8.76
N ASN A 232 23.43 22.97 -8.12
CA ASN A 232 24.61 23.66 -7.59
C ASN A 232 25.86 23.53 -8.45
N LEU A 233 25.78 22.85 -9.61
CA LEU A 233 26.89 22.81 -10.56
C LEU A 233 26.46 23.51 -11.85
N LYS A 234 26.35 24.85 -11.81
CA LYS A 234 26.60 25.66 -13.01
C LYS A 234 28.12 25.62 -13.24
N PRO A 235 28.61 24.98 -14.31
CA PRO A 235 30.01 25.05 -14.64
C PRO A 235 30.30 26.51 -15.09
N GLY A 236 31.10 27.21 -14.35
CA GLY A 236 31.61 28.51 -14.75
C GLY A 236 31.18 29.71 -13.93
N ARG A 237 31.52 29.74 -12.65
CA ARG A 237 31.84 30.98 -11.94
C ARG A 237 32.67 30.66 -10.69
N MET A 238 33.94 30.40 -10.89
CA MET A 238 34.91 30.77 -9.86
C MET A 238 35.21 32.25 -10.10
N GLU A 239 34.53 33.12 -9.41
CA GLU A 239 35.02 34.48 -9.23
C GLU A 239 36.15 34.41 -8.21
N ILE A 240 37.38 34.56 -8.71
CA ILE A 240 38.55 34.81 -7.88
C ILE A 240 38.31 36.18 -7.26
N ALA A 241 38.21 36.27 -5.95
CA ALA A 241 38.19 37.54 -5.23
C ALA A 241 39.50 38.25 -5.49
N PRO A 242 39.47 39.55 -5.85
CA PRO A 242 40.69 40.36 -5.96
C PRO A 242 41.29 40.52 -4.57
N GLY A 243 42.63 40.33 -4.47
CA GLY A 243 43.44 40.54 -3.29
C GLY A 243 43.57 42.01 -2.90
#